data_3a57ce4256ea193cb959469746f6426e
#
_entry.id   3a57ce4256ea193cb959469746f6426e
#
_cell.length_a   1.000
_cell.length_b   1.000
_cell.length_c   1.000
_cell.angle_alpha   90.00
_cell.angle_beta   90.00
_cell.angle_gamma   90.00
#
_symmetry.space_group_name_H-M   'P 1'
#
loop_
_entity.id
_entity.type
_entity.pdbx_description
1 polymer ?
#
loop_
_entity_poly.entity_id
_entity_poly.type
_entity_poly.pdbx_seq_one_letter_code
_entity_poly.pdbx_strand_id
1 'polypeptide(L)'
;VLAPSAISMTLQNGEVLGAKPKVSKVTKGSVDKVIPSPFYKKAEVSDIYNEMTISFRGDYSIAFRLYNDGLAYRFITRKKGEIVVADEAATYNFSTDHKTFSAYVNSTKPTFEEQFSNSFEQPYVNEAITKLNDKRLMILPYLVDLGNGKKLCITEADLEDYPGMFLNNATDKPSLKSVHAPYPKVKQQGGHNRLQMLVKEREDFIAK
;
A
#
# COMPACT_ATOMS: atom_id res chain seq x y z
N VAL A 1 16.36 -8.31 2.53
CA VAL A 1 16.00 -6.89 2.30
C VAL A 1 15.04 -6.45 3.40
N LEU A 2 13.83 -7.02 3.49
CA LEU A 2 12.93 -6.77 4.59
C LEU A 2 13.14 -7.81 5.71
N ALA A 3 13.06 -7.37 6.96
CA ALA A 3 12.88 -8.25 8.12
C ALA A 3 11.44 -8.82 8.12
N PRO A 4 11.10 -9.76 9.01
CA PRO A 4 9.73 -10.26 9.12
C PRO A 4 8.73 -9.12 9.25
N SER A 5 7.81 -9.05 8.30
CA SER A 5 6.81 -8.01 8.12
C SER A 5 5.43 -8.64 8.07
N ALA A 6 4.40 -7.89 8.42
CA ALA A 6 3.04 -8.40 8.50
C ALA A 6 2.12 -7.66 7.54
N ILE A 7 1.13 -8.40 7.03
CA ILE A 7 0.00 -7.85 6.26
C ILE A 7 -1.29 -8.41 6.84
N SER A 8 -2.32 -7.58 6.95
CA SER A 8 -3.64 -7.98 7.40
C SER A 8 -4.72 -7.07 6.83
N MET A 9 -5.94 -7.61 6.72
CA MET A 9 -7.11 -6.86 6.27
C MET A 9 -8.21 -7.03 7.30
N THR A 10 -8.69 -5.93 7.85
CA THR A 10 -9.78 -5.90 8.83
C THR A 10 -11.09 -5.64 8.11
N LEU A 11 -12.05 -6.53 8.28
CA LEU A 11 -13.40 -6.37 7.76
C LEU A 11 -14.29 -5.63 8.78
N GLN A 12 -15.33 -4.94 8.30
CA GLN A 12 -16.23 -4.17 9.15
C GLN A 12 -16.97 -5.03 10.20
N ASN A 13 -17.16 -6.33 9.94
CA ASN A 13 -17.71 -7.27 10.91
C ASN A 13 -16.74 -7.67 12.03
N GLY A 14 -15.53 -7.11 12.07
CA GLY A 14 -14.50 -7.37 13.07
C GLY A 14 -13.59 -8.56 12.74
N GLU A 15 -13.81 -9.28 11.63
CA GLU A 15 -12.89 -10.33 11.19
C GLU A 15 -11.58 -9.72 10.68
N VAL A 16 -10.44 -10.30 11.05
CA VAL A 16 -9.12 -9.87 10.59
C VAL A 16 -8.46 -10.98 9.78
N LEU A 17 -8.43 -10.80 8.48
CA LEU A 17 -7.73 -11.70 7.56
C LEU A 17 -6.21 -11.49 7.74
N GLY A 18 -5.46 -12.59 7.92
CA GLY A 18 -4.03 -12.53 8.22
C GLY A 18 -3.68 -12.58 9.72
N ALA A 19 -4.64 -12.34 10.63
CA ALA A 19 -4.44 -12.62 12.05
C ALA A 19 -4.59 -14.12 12.33
N LYS A 20 -3.58 -14.75 12.89
CA LYS A 20 -3.55 -16.20 13.20
C LYS A 20 -3.92 -17.08 11.99
N PRO A 21 -3.27 -16.91 10.83
CA PRO A 21 -3.64 -17.59 9.61
C PRO A 21 -3.46 -19.10 9.73
N LYS A 22 -4.45 -19.87 9.25
CA LYS A 22 -4.38 -21.35 9.17
C LYS A 22 -4.38 -21.74 7.71
N VAL A 23 -3.20 -22.12 7.20
CA VAL A 23 -3.03 -22.54 5.80
C VAL A 23 -3.87 -23.78 5.53
N SER A 24 -4.63 -23.76 4.42
CA SER A 24 -5.41 -24.89 3.93
C SER A 24 -4.83 -25.46 2.64
N LYS A 25 -4.27 -24.63 1.76
CA LYS A 25 -3.68 -25.04 0.49
C LYS A 25 -2.60 -24.06 0.05
N VAL A 26 -1.57 -24.57 -0.62
CA VAL A 26 -0.57 -23.76 -1.34
C VAL A 26 -0.55 -24.21 -2.79
N THR A 27 -0.68 -23.26 -3.71
CA THR A 27 -0.56 -23.48 -5.15
C THR A 27 0.61 -22.65 -5.68
N LYS A 28 1.42 -23.23 -6.54
CA LYS A 28 2.55 -22.56 -7.18
C LYS A 28 2.40 -22.63 -8.69
N GLY A 29 2.89 -21.60 -9.38
CA GLY A 29 2.89 -21.52 -10.83
C GLY A 29 3.98 -20.57 -11.32
N SER A 30 4.13 -20.47 -12.62
CA SER A 30 5.00 -19.51 -13.28
C SER A 30 4.33 -19.01 -14.55
N VAL A 31 4.65 -17.77 -14.91
CA VAL A 31 4.22 -17.13 -16.14
C VAL A 31 5.45 -16.63 -16.86
N ASP A 32 5.49 -16.85 -18.17
CA ASP A 32 6.51 -16.33 -19.09
C ASP A 32 5.78 -15.95 -20.38
N LYS A 33 5.44 -14.67 -20.51
CA LYS A 33 4.72 -14.14 -21.68
C LYS A 33 5.08 -12.68 -21.94
N VAL A 34 4.70 -12.21 -23.12
CA VAL A 34 4.77 -10.79 -23.50
C VAL A 34 3.35 -10.24 -23.54
N ILE A 35 3.16 -9.05 -22.95
CA ILE A 35 1.90 -8.34 -22.93
C ILE A 35 1.99 -7.13 -23.86
N PRO A 36 1.05 -6.93 -24.80
CA PRO A 36 0.96 -5.70 -25.55
C PRO A 36 0.57 -4.53 -24.62
N SER A 37 1.27 -3.43 -24.77
CA SER A 37 1.06 -2.24 -23.91
C SER A 37 0.90 -0.97 -24.75
N PRO A 38 -0.27 -0.75 -25.36
CA PRO A 38 -0.47 0.34 -26.35
C PRO A 38 -0.37 1.74 -25.75
N PHE A 39 -0.51 1.90 -24.45
CA PHE A 39 -0.49 3.20 -23.76
C PHE A 39 0.81 3.47 -22.98
N TYR A 40 1.78 2.57 -23.04
CA TYR A 40 3.06 2.73 -22.37
C TYR A 40 4.17 3.04 -23.40
N LYS A 41 5.28 3.61 -22.94
CA LYS A 41 6.44 3.93 -23.80
C LYS A 41 7.09 2.73 -24.50
N LYS A 42 6.77 1.51 -24.08
CA LYS A 42 7.16 0.25 -24.73
C LYS A 42 5.89 -0.39 -25.29
N ALA A 43 5.92 -0.83 -26.55
CA ALA A 43 4.80 -1.50 -27.19
C ALA A 43 4.51 -2.88 -26.59
N GLU A 44 5.55 -3.50 -26.02
CA GLU A 44 5.48 -4.83 -25.38
C GLU A 44 6.21 -4.81 -24.04
N VAL A 45 5.65 -5.51 -23.07
CA VAL A 45 6.19 -5.67 -21.72
C VAL A 45 6.32 -7.16 -21.41
N SER A 46 7.49 -7.58 -20.96
CA SER A 46 7.69 -8.93 -20.45
C SER A 46 6.97 -9.13 -19.13
N ASP A 47 6.12 -10.14 -19.05
CA ASP A 47 5.39 -10.54 -17.84
C ASP A 47 5.90 -11.92 -17.41
N ILE A 48 7.02 -11.91 -16.67
CA ILE A 48 7.75 -13.11 -16.27
C ILE A 48 7.85 -13.13 -14.75
N TYR A 49 7.17 -14.09 -14.12
CA TYR A 49 7.16 -14.22 -12.67
C TYR A 49 6.88 -15.65 -12.21
N ASN A 50 7.26 -15.94 -10.96
CA ASN A 50 6.76 -17.09 -10.22
C ASN A 50 5.62 -16.63 -9.31
N GLU A 51 4.54 -17.43 -9.25
CA GLU A 51 3.38 -17.14 -8.39
C GLU A 51 3.24 -18.20 -7.30
N MET A 52 2.86 -17.75 -6.11
CA MET A 52 2.44 -18.61 -5.02
C MET A 52 1.14 -18.07 -4.42
N THR A 53 0.08 -18.86 -4.48
CA THR A 53 -1.18 -18.55 -3.79
C THR A 53 -1.31 -19.41 -2.55
N ILE A 54 -1.40 -18.78 -1.39
CA ILE A 54 -1.62 -19.42 -0.10
C ILE A 54 -3.08 -19.22 0.27
N SER A 55 -3.86 -20.31 0.31
CA SER A 55 -5.25 -20.29 0.77
C SER A 55 -5.32 -20.59 2.25
N PHE A 56 -6.18 -19.88 2.94
CA PHE A 56 -6.37 -19.99 4.39
C PHE A 56 -7.79 -20.45 4.71
N ARG A 57 -8.00 -20.96 5.93
CA ARG A 57 -9.35 -21.13 6.48
C ARG A 57 -9.99 -19.76 6.68
N GLY A 58 -11.30 -19.63 6.40
CA GLY A 58 -12.01 -18.35 6.45
C GLY A 58 -12.20 -17.71 5.07
N ASP A 59 -12.07 -18.53 4.00
CA ASP A 59 -12.43 -18.17 2.61
C ASP A 59 -11.65 -16.97 2.05
N TYR A 60 -10.36 -16.90 2.35
CA TYR A 60 -9.44 -15.96 1.75
C TYR A 60 -8.12 -16.61 1.35
N SER A 61 -7.39 -15.94 0.49
CA SER A 61 -6.05 -16.31 0.05
C SER A 61 -5.19 -15.07 -0.07
N ILE A 62 -3.87 -15.26 -0.09
CA ILE A 62 -2.92 -14.23 -0.48
C ILE A 62 -2.12 -14.78 -1.65
N ALA A 63 -2.13 -14.05 -2.77
CA ALA A 63 -1.30 -14.34 -3.93
C ALA A 63 -0.04 -13.48 -3.88
N PHE A 64 1.11 -14.12 -4.07
CA PHE A 64 2.41 -13.49 -4.22
C PHE A 64 2.93 -13.73 -5.62
N ARG A 65 3.45 -12.68 -6.27
CA ARG A 65 4.21 -12.77 -7.52
C ARG A 65 5.62 -12.29 -7.31
N LEU A 66 6.57 -13.11 -7.67
CA LEU A 66 7.99 -12.82 -7.56
C LEU A 66 8.59 -12.64 -8.95
N TYR A 67 8.97 -11.42 -9.23
CA TYR A 67 9.72 -10.99 -10.41
C TYR A 67 11.22 -10.95 -10.08
N ASN A 68 12.07 -10.82 -11.08
CA ASN A 68 13.51 -10.67 -10.86
C ASN A 68 13.89 -9.41 -10.07
N ASP A 69 13.06 -8.39 -10.16
CA ASP A 69 13.26 -7.06 -9.59
C ASP A 69 12.23 -6.64 -8.56
N GLY A 70 11.25 -7.49 -8.27
CA GLY A 70 10.19 -7.12 -7.34
C GLY A 70 9.32 -8.27 -6.83
N LEU A 71 8.63 -7.97 -5.74
CA LEU A 71 7.59 -8.80 -5.15
C LEU A 71 6.28 -8.01 -5.09
N ALA A 72 5.21 -8.62 -5.59
CA ALA A 72 3.86 -8.10 -5.41
C ALA A 72 3.01 -9.09 -4.60
N TYR A 73 2.03 -8.57 -3.86
CA TYR A 73 1.02 -9.40 -3.21
C TYR A 73 -0.36 -8.75 -3.33
N ARG A 74 -1.40 -9.58 -3.18
CA ARG A 74 -2.77 -9.11 -2.99
C ARG A 74 -3.59 -10.11 -2.18
N PHE A 75 -4.59 -9.60 -1.46
CA PHE A 75 -5.64 -10.42 -0.87
C PHE A 75 -6.64 -10.87 -1.95
N ILE A 76 -7.15 -12.09 -1.79
CA ILE A 76 -8.21 -12.65 -2.62
C ILE A 76 -9.24 -13.23 -1.66
N THR A 77 -10.49 -12.81 -1.77
CA THR A 77 -11.58 -13.34 -0.95
C THR A 77 -12.53 -14.21 -1.79
N ARG A 78 -13.11 -15.23 -1.16
CA ARG A 78 -14.18 -16.07 -1.70
C ARG A 78 -15.43 -16.01 -0.84
N LYS A 79 -15.51 -15.01 0.03
CA LYS A 79 -16.66 -14.79 0.90
C LYS A 79 -17.89 -14.48 0.04
N LYS A 80 -19.04 -14.94 0.49
CA LYS A 80 -20.32 -14.64 -0.17
C LYS A 80 -20.83 -13.27 0.26
N GLY A 81 -21.42 -12.55 -0.67
CA GLY A 81 -22.02 -11.23 -0.42
C GLY A 81 -21.00 -10.08 -0.49
N GLU A 82 -21.44 -8.92 -0.12
CA GLU A 82 -20.62 -7.71 -0.06
C GLU A 82 -19.58 -7.82 1.07
N ILE A 83 -18.37 -7.40 0.79
CA ILE A 83 -17.27 -7.35 1.75
C ILE A 83 -16.90 -5.91 1.96
N VAL A 84 -17.06 -5.43 3.18
CA VAL A 84 -16.67 -4.08 3.58
C VAL A 84 -15.34 -4.15 4.32
N VAL A 85 -14.31 -3.50 3.77
CA VAL A 85 -12.96 -3.46 4.34
C VAL A 85 -12.85 -2.22 5.22
N ALA A 86 -12.72 -2.43 6.51
CA ALA A 86 -12.55 -1.34 7.47
C ALA A 86 -11.12 -0.77 7.42
N ASP A 87 -10.10 -1.63 7.28
CA ASP A 87 -8.69 -1.23 7.20
C ASP A 87 -7.83 -2.32 6.57
N GLU A 88 -6.74 -1.91 5.93
CA GLU A 88 -5.66 -2.80 5.50
C GLU A 88 -4.33 -2.33 6.10
N ALA A 89 -3.65 -3.23 6.80
CA ALA A 89 -2.37 -2.94 7.42
C ALA A 89 -1.25 -3.72 6.73
N ALA A 90 -0.20 -3.02 6.34
CA ALA A 90 1.06 -3.58 5.90
C ALA A 90 2.20 -2.93 6.69
N THR A 91 3.14 -3.74 7.16
CA THR A 91 4.37 -3.25 7.77
C THR A 91 5.56 -3.62 6.92
N TYR A 92 6.54 -2.75 6.89
CA TYR A 92 7.80 -2.93 6.17
C TYR A 92 8.93 -2.74 7.18
N ASN A 93 9.38 -3.84 7.77
CA ASN A 93 10.41 -3.84 8.79
C ASN A 93 11.80 -4.02 8.17
N PHE A 94 12.76 -3.28 8.65
CA PHE A 94 14.15 -3.38 8.22
C PHE A 94 15.03 -3.83 9.38
N SER A 95 16.06 -4.61 9.09
CA SER A 95 17.04 -5.06 10.10
C SER A 95 18.02 -3.96 10.52
N THR A 96 18.18 -2.95 9.67
CA THR A 96 19.05 -1.79 9.90
C THR A 96 18.31 -0.50 9.55
N ASP A 97 18.73 0.60 10.14
CA ASP A 97 18.14 1.91 9.88
C ASP A 97 18.70 2.50 8.58
N HIS A 98 17.87 2.52 7.56
CA HIS A 98 18.24 2.98 6.22
C HIS A 98 17.83 4.43 6.00
N LYS A 99 18.58 5.14 5.16
CA LYS A 99 18.15 6.43 4.62
C LYS A 99 17.01 6.23 3.62
N THR A 100 16.14 7.22 3.54
CA THR A 100 14.97 7.22 2.66
C THR A 100 14.92 8.47 1.82
N PHE A 101 14.12 8.43 0.76
CA PHE A 101 13.73 9.59 -0.02
C PHE A 101 12.23 9.77 0.19
N SER A 102 11.88 10.53 1.22
CA SER A 102 10.50 10.66 1.69
C SER A 102 9.87 11.94 1.17
N ALA A 103 8.75 11.83 0.48
CA ALA A 103 7.90 12.95 0.16
C ALA A 103 6.71 12.98 1.14
N TYR A 104 6.72 13.94 2.05
CA TYR A 104 5.58 14.17 2.93
C TYR A 104 4.44 14.85 2.17
N VAL A 105 3.22 14.58 2.59
CA VAL A 105 2.07 15.36 2.12
C VAL A 105 2.26 16.84 2.48
N ASN A 106 1.78 17.73 1.63
CA ASN A 106 1.84 19.18 1.88
C ASN A 106 0.75 19.59 2.88
N SER A 107 0.87 19.09 4.10
CA SER A 107 -0.05 19.44 5.18
C SER A 107 0.67 19.38 6.51
N THR A 108 0.46 20.41 7.33
CA THR A 108 0.92 20.49 8.73
C THR A 108 -0.22 20.21 9.72
N LYS A 109 -1.34 19.72 9.24
CA LYS A 109 -2.50 19.38 10.07
C LYS A 109 -2.16 18.26 11.04
N PRO A 110 -2.71 18.30 12.27
CA PRO A 110 -2.27 17.41 13.35
C PRO A 110 -2.75 15.95 13.21
N THR A 111 -3.81 15.71 12.46
CA THR A 111 -4.38 14.35 12.28
C THR A 111 -4.17 13.84 10.88
N PHE A 112 -4.10 12.53 10.71
CA PHE A 112 -4.01 11.90 9.38
C PHE A 112 -5.27 12.16 8.55
N GLU A 113 -6.44 12.19 9.17
CA GLU A 113 -7.69 12.48 8.48
C GLU A 113 -7.65 13.85 7.79
N GLU A 114 -7.16 14.86 8.46
CA GLU A 114 -6.99 16.20 7.88
C GLU A 114 -5.89 16.22 6.80
N GLN A 115 -4.90 15.34 6.89
CA GLN A 115 -3.81 15.21 5.94
C GLN A 115 -4.22 14.47 4.66
N PHE A 116 -5.30 13.68 4.63
CA PHE A 116 -5.77 13.01 3.41
C PHE A 116 -6.23 13.98 2.32
N SER A 117 -6.53 15.22 2.66
CA SER A 117 -6.85 16.30 1.70
C SER A 117 -5.66 17.25 1.59
N ASN A 118 -4.76 16.99 0.64
CA ASN A 118 -3.50 17.71 0.52
C ASN A 118 -3.02 17.79 -0.94
N SER A 119 -1.91 18.51 -1.17
CA SER A 119 -1.11 18.43 -2.38
C SER A 119 0.19 17.65 -2.10
N PHE A 120 0.86 17.19 -3.18
CA PHE A 120 2.10 16.41 -3.08
C PHE A 120 3.34 17.20 -3.52
N GLU A 121 3.21 18.49 -3.70
CA GLU A 121 4.25 19.39 -4.19
C GLU A 121 5.21 19.78 -3.05
N GLN A 122 5.98 18.81 -2.57
CA GLN A 122 6.97 19.03 -1.53
C GLN A 122 8.35 18.46 -1.93
N PRO A 123 9.44 19.10 -1.53
CA PRO A 123 10.78 18.53 -1.66
C PRO A 123 10.89 17.19 -0.93
N TYR A 124 11.69 16.29 -1.50
CA TYR A 124 12.05 15.06 -0.80
C TYR A 124 12.97 15.34 0.40
N VAL A 125 12.68 14.66 1.50
CA VAL A 125 13.52 14.65 2.69
C VAL A 125 14.36 13.38 2.69
N ASN A 126 15.66 13.52 2.97
CA ASN A 126 16.58 12.38 3.02
C ASN A 126 17.01 12.14 4.46
N GLU A 127 16.25 11.29 5.17
CA GLU A 127 16.45 10.96 6.56
C GLU A 127 16.42 9.45 6.79
N ALA A 128 16.99 9.01 7.92
CA ALA A 128 16.86 7.64 8.39
C ALA A 128 15.41 7.32 8.78
N ILE A 129 14.98 6.07 8.61
CA ILE A 129 13.59 5.67 8.91
C ILE A 129 13.18 6.05 10.33
N THR A 130 14.07 5.85 11.32
CA THR A 130 13.78 6.17 12.73
C THR A 130 13.72 7.67 13.02
N LYS A 131 14.12 8.52 12.08
CA LYS A 131 14.08 9.99 12.20
C LYS A 131 12.92 10.63 11.47
N LEU A 132 12.15 9.86 10.74
CA LEU A 132 10.97 10.34 10.03
C LEU A 132 9.92 10.89 11.00
N ASN A 133 9.18 11.88 10.54
CA ASN A 133 8.12 12.49 11.33
C ASN A 133 6.90 11.54 11.42
N ASP A 134 6.67 10.98 12.59
CA ASP A 134 5.59 10.04 12.89
C ASP A 134 4.17 10.65 12.84
N LYS A 135 4.07 11.97 12.77
CA LYS A 135 2.80 12.72 12.67
C LYS A 135 2.44 13.10 11.24
N ARG A 136 3.27 12.74 10.27
CA ARG A 136 3.05 13.10 8.86
C ARG A 136 2.93 11.88 7.98
N LEU A 137 2.01 11.96 7.02
CA LEU A 137 1.87 10.96 5.96
C LEU A 137 2.93 11.18 4.89
N MET A 138 3.41 10.09 4.34
CA MET A 138 4.32 10.04 3.19
C MET A 138 3.62 9.36 2.01
N ILE A 139 3.89 9.85 0.81
CA ILE A 139 3.28 9.35 -0.43
C ILE A 139 4.11 8.25 -1.09
N LEU A 140 3.48 7.51 -1.99
CA LEU A 140 4.11 6.56 -2.89
C LEU A 140 4.37 7.19 -4.29
N PRO A 141 5.33 6.67 -5.07
CA PRO A 141 6.26 5.60 -4.73
C PRO A 141 7.29 6.03 -3.69
N TYR A 142 7.65 5.13 -2.79
CA TYR A 142 8.55 5.41 -1.67
C TYR A 142 9.88 4.69 -1.82
N LEU A 143 10.99 5.39 -1.67
CA LEU A 143 12.31 4.86 -1.95
C LEU A 143 13.17 4.77 -0.68
N VAL A 144 13.73 3.59 -0.43
CA VAL A 144 14.67 3.30 0.65
C VAL A 144 16.06 3.00 0.08
N ASP A 145 17.08 3.65 0.60
CA ASP A 145 18.47 3.40 0.24
C ASP A 145 19.04 2.27 1.10
N LEU A 146 19.20 1.09 0.51
CA LEU A 146 19.76 -0.07 1.20
C LEU A 146 21.29 -0.02 1.30
N GLY A 147 21.93 0.99 0.71
CA GLY A 147 23.38 1.11 0.59
C GLY A 147 23.94 0.30 -0.59
N ASN A 148 25.24 0.48 -0.85
CA ASN A 148 25.98 -0.21 -1.91
C ASN A 148 25.31 -0.14 -3.30
N GLY A 149 24.68 0.99 -3.62
CA GLY A 149 23.96 1.20 -4.88
C GLY A 149 22.60 0.51 -4.98
N LYS A 150 22.17 -0.21 -3.96
CA LYS A 150 20.88 -0.92 -3.95
C LYS A 150 19.77 -0.02 -3.39
N LYS A 151 18.62 -0.06 -4.03
CA LYS A 151 17.41 0.67 -3.59
C LYS A 151 16.23 -0.29 -3.49
N LEU A 152 15.32 -0.01 -2.56
CA LEU A 152 14.01 -0.64 -2.47
C LEU A 152 12.95 0.42 -2.76
N CYS A 153 12.02 0.12 -3.67
CA CYS A 153 10.86 0.94 -3.92
C CYS A 153 9.60 0.25 -3.36
N ILE A 154 8.83 0.98 -2.58
CA ILE A 154 7.48 0.56 -2.16
C ILE A 154 6.50 1.34 -3.02
N THR A 155 5.60 0.63 -3.67
CA THR A 155 4.56 1.20 -4.52
C THR A 155 3.35 0.26 -4.56
N GLU A 156 2.31 0.70 -5.19
CA GLU A 156 1.08 -0.05 -5.43
C GLU A 156 0.68 0.04 -6.89
N ALA A 157 -0.18 -0.84 -7.33
CA ALA A 157 -0.70 -0.89 -8.68
C ALA A 157 -2.12 -1.46 -8.67
N ASP A 158 -2.83 -1.27 -9.79
CA ASP A 158 -4.16 -1.85 -10.01
C ASP A 158 -5.18 -1.44 -8.94
N LEU A 159 -5.21 -0.14 -8.64
CA LEU A 159 -6.16 0.46 -7.70
C LEU A 159 -7.50 0.67 -8.40
N GLU A 160 -8.42 -0.24 -8.19
CA GLU A 160 -9.79 -0.17 -8.70
C GLU A 160 -10.76 -0.03 -7.52
N ASP A 161 -11.33 1.17 -7.36
CA ASP A 161 -12.24 1.53 -6.25
C ASP A 161 -11.68 1.22 -4.85
N TYR A 162 -10.37 1.39 -4.71
CA TYR A 162 -9.60 1.16 -3.49
C TYR A 162 -8.74 2.38 -3.18
N PRO A 163 -8.58 2.80 -1.91
CA PRO A 163 -7.78 3.97 -1.59
C PRO A 163 -6.30 3.74 -1.85
N GLY A 164 -5.62 4.76 -2.36
CA GLY A 164 -4.17 4.76 -2.41
C GLY A 164 -3.54 4.72 -1.01
N MET A 165 -2.43 4.00 -0.89
CA MET A 165 -1.70 3.84 0.36
C MET A 165 -0.79 5.03 0.62
N PHE A 166 -0.84 5.56 1.84
CA PHE A 166 0.21 6.37 2.42
C PHE A 166 1.11 5.51 3.30
N LEU A 167 2.31 6.01 3.59
CA LEU A 167 3.21 5.43 4.58
C LEU A 167 3.40 6.37 5.77
N ASN A 168 3.69 5.78 6.91
CA ASN A 168 4.08 6.47 8.13
C ASN A 168 5.11 5.66 8.90
N ASN A 169 5.95 6.33 9.66
CA ASN A 169 6.82 5.71 10.67
C ASN A 169 6.20 5.97 12.04
N ALA A 170 5.55 4.98 12.61
CA ALA A 170 4.88 5.10 13.92
C ALA A 170 5.69 4.56 15.08
N THR A 171 6.97 4.27 14.89
CA THR A 171 7.82 3.67 15.92
C THR A 171 9.22 4.25 15.84
N ASP A 172 9.98 4.12 16.93
CA ASP A 172 11.41 4.38 17.00
C ASP A 172 12.28 3.29 16.34
N LYS A 173 11.64 2.28 15.74
CA LYS A 173 12.28 1.19 15.01
C LYS A 173 12.34 1.50 13.52
N PRO A 174 13.29 0.91 12.78
CA PRO A 174 13.34 1.04 11.32
C PRO A 174 12.19 0.26 10.66
N SER A 175 10.99 0.82 10.76
CA SER A 175 9.75 0.23 10.28
C SER A 175 8.84 1.29 9.67
N LEU A 176 8.21 0.94 8.56
CA LEU A 176 7.16 1.72 7.93
C LEU A 176 5.84 0.95 8.03
N LYS A 177 4.73 1.65 8.07
CA LYS A 177 3.39 1.08 8.03
C LYS A 177 2.52 1.78 6.99
N SER A 178 1.59 1.04 6.42
CA SER A 178 0.54 1.59 5.56
C SER A 178 -0.47 2.41 6.36
N VAL A 179 -1.03 3.41 5.71
CA VAL A 179 -2.18 4.18 6.19
C VAL A 179 -3.09 4.42 5.00
N HIS A 180 -4.37 4.07 5.11
CA HIS A 180 -5.36 4.24 4.06
C HIS A 180 -6.39 5.29 4.45
N ALA A 181 -6.76 6.13 3.48
CA ALA A 181 -7.85 7.08 3.68
C ALA A 181 -9.20 6.35 3.67
N PRO A 182 -10.09 6.60 4.63
CA PRO A 182 -11.43 6.04 4.59
C PRO A 182 -12.22 6.48 3.35
N TYR A 183 -13.19 5.67 2.94
CA TYR A 183 -13.97 5.85 1.72
C TYR A 183 -14.69 7.20 1.71
N PRO A 184 -14.75 7.89 0.57
CA PRO A 184 -15.43 9.18 0.46
C PRO A 184 -16.96 9.05 0.65
N LYS A 185 -17.51 9.71 1.65
CA LYS A 185 -18.95 9.77 1.91
C LYS A 185 -19.61 10.98 1.26
N VAL A 186 -19.08 12.15 1.56
CA VAL A 186 -19.58 13.41 0.99
C VAL A 186 -18.46 14.07 0.19
N LYS A 187 -18.75 14.37 -1.07
CA LYS A 187 -17.84 15.07 -1.97
C LYS A 187 -18.42 16.44 -2.31
N GLN A 188 -17.55 17.43 -2.48
CA GLN A 188 -17.94 18.77 -2.94
C GLN A 188 -16.98 19.28 -4.03
N GLN A 189 -17.48 20.13 -4.89
CA GLN A 189 -16.67 20.80 -5.91
C GLN A 189 -15.57 21.64 -5.26
N GLY A 190 -14.34 21.51 -5.76
CA GLY A 190 -13.23 22.36 -5.34
C GLY A 190 -13.46 23.82 -5.72
N GLY A 191 -12.89 24.75 -4.93
CA GLY A 191 -12.94 26.19 -5.22
C GLY A 191 -12.08 26.59 -6.44
N HIS A 192 -12.16 27.85 -6.85
CA HIS A 192 -11.34 28.45 -7.92
C HIS A 192 -11.48 27.74 -9.28
N ASN A 193 -12.71 27.38 -9.67
CA ASN A 193 -13.01 26.67 -10.94
C ASN A 193 -12.29 25.32 -11.10
N ARG A 194 -11.86 24.71 -10.01
CA ARG A 194 -11.25 23.37 -10.05
C ARG A 194 -12.31 22.34 -10.36
N LEU A 195 -12.01 21.44 -11.29
CA LEU A 195 -12.90 20.34 -11.66
C LEU A 195 -12.86 19.18 -10.65
N GLN A 196 -11.80 19.10 -9.84
CA GLN A 196 -11.67 18.02 -8.87
C GLN A 196 -12.71 18.13 -7.75
N MET A 197 -13.18 16.99 -7.34
CA MET A 197 -14.02 16.84 -6.16
C MET A 197 -13.15 16.73 -4.90
N LEU A 198 -13.48 17.49 -3.87
CA LEU A 198 -12.88 17.37 -2.55
C LEU A 198 -13.75 16.49 -1.66
N VAL A 199 -13.13 15.64 -0.87
CA VAL A 199 -13.84 14.83 0.13
C VAL A 199 -14.10 15.69 1.36
N LYS A 200 -15.38 15.85 1.71
CA LYS A 200 -15.83 16.61 2.88
C LYS A 200 -16.03 15.71 4.11
N GLU A 201 -16.59 14.56 3.90
CA GLU A 201 -16.83 13.55 4.93
C GLU A 201 -16.42 12.18 4.42
N ARG A 202 -15.97 11.31 5.33
CA ARG A 202 -15.54 9.96 5.04
C ARG A 202 -16.38 8.95 5.79
N GLU A 203 -16.45 7.73 5.28
CA GLU A 203 -17.04 6.57 5.95
C GLU A 203 -16.08 6.01 7.01
N ASP A 204 -16.52 4.99 7.75
CA ASP A 204 -15.73 4.24 8.72
C ASP A 204 -15.06 2.99 8.12
N PHE A 205 -15.02 2.91 6.79
CA PHE A 205 -14.38 1.84 6.02
C PHE A 205 -13.58 2.41 4.85
N ILE A 206 -12.66 1.63 4.29
CA ILE A 206 -11.77 2.06 3.20
C ILE A 206 -12.27 1.59 1.82
N ALA A 207 -12.93 0.44 1.72
CA ALA A 207 -13.44 -0.13 0.47
C ALA A 207 -14.62 -1.07 0.69
N LYS A 208 -15.41 -1.35 -0.38
CA LYS A 208 -16.51 -2.29 -0.38
C LYS A 208 -16.70 -2.93 -1.77
#